data_2d54396b139e7fedbd11d233256598ff
#
_entry.id   2d54396b139e7fedbd11d233256598ff
#
_cell.length_a   1.000
_cell.length_b   1.000
_cell.length_c   1.000
_cell.angle_alpha   90.00
_cell.angle_beta   90.00
_cell.angle_gamma   90.00
#
_symmetry.space_group_name_H-M   'P 1'
#
loop_
_entity.id
_entity.type
_entity.pdbx_description
1 polymer ?
#
loop_
_entity_poly.entity_id
_entity_poly.type
_entity_poly.pdbx_seq_one_letter_code
_entity_poly.pdbx_strand_id
1 'polypeptide(L)'
;SNSSAASDVYKRQLLHSAAFPLGAVELTGPGEITPHDRGVVPYDYTVYSSVLCAESMRFYWLTYRNSRVCYVELSRLLKGDRPLQFALGEEPEFCDVTGEGV
;
A
#
# COMPACT_ATOMS: atom_id res chain seq x y z
N SER A 1 3.70 8.58 22.78
CA SER A 1 4.25 7.61 23.72
C SER A 1 4.97 6.49 22.99
N ASN A 2 5.84 5.78 23.70
CA ASN A 2 6.62 4.69 23.11
C ASN A 2 5.74 3.52 22.64
N SER A 3 4.63 3.26 23.32
CA SER A 3 3.71 2.19 22.92
C SER A 3 3.01 2.49 21.61
N SER A 4 2.65 3.75 21.36
CA SER A 4 2.06 4.15 20.09
C SER A 4 3.05 4.00 18.94
N ALA A 5 4.29 4.45 19.12
CA ALA A 5 5.33 4.32 18.11
C ALA A 5 5.65 2.85 17.80
N ALA A 6 5.73 2.00 18.83
CA ALA A 6 5.95 0.57 18.63
C ALA A 6 4.80 -0.09 17.86
N SER A 7 3.56 0.30 18.16
CA SER A 7 2.40 -0.20 17.43
C SER A 7 2.43 0.22 15.95
N ASP A 8 2.82 1.46 15.66
CA ASP A 8 2.95 1.94 14.28
C ASP A 8 4.01 1.15 13.50
N VAL A 9 5.16 0.87 14.12
CA VAL A 9 6.21 0.06 13.49
C VAL A 9 5.70 -1.35 13.17
N TYR A 10 4.99 -1.98 14.10
CA TYR A 10 4.42 -3.31 13.90
C TYR A 10 3.39 -3.31 12.75
N LYS A 11 2.51 -2.32 12.71
CA LYS A 11 1.52 -2.20 11.64
C LYS A 11 2.19 -2.02 10.28
N ARG A 12 3.28 -1.26 10.21
CA ARG A 12 4.06 -1.11 9.00
C ARG A 12 4.61 -2.45 8.51
N GLN A 13 5.08 -3.30 9.42
CA GLN A 13 5.56 -4.64 9.06
C GLN A 13 4.42 -5.49 8.50
N LEU A 14 3.22 -5.39 9.05
CA LEU A 14 2.05 -6.10 8.55
C LEU A 14 1.71 -5.69 7.10
N LEU A 15 1.84 -4.41 6.77
CA LEU A 15 1.61 -3.94 5.40
C LEU A 15 2.47 -4.66 4.39
N HIS A 16 3.75 -4.84 4.70
CA HIS A 16 4.68 -5.49 3.78
C HIS A 16 4.47 -7.00 3.70
N SER A 17 4.06 -7.64 4.79
CA SER A 17 3.90 -9.10 4.85
C SER A 17 2.59 -9.60 4.23
N ALA A 18 1.58 -8.74 4.12
CA ALA A 18 0.26 -9.13 3.60
C ALA A 18 0.19 -9.12 2.07
N ALA A 19 1.13 -8.47 1.38
CA ALA A 19 1.12 -8.35 -0.07
C ALA A 19 1.65 -9.62 -0.74
N PHE A 20 1.02 -10.02 -1.85
CA PHE A 20 1.58 -11.07 -2.71
C PHE A 20 2.02 -10.47 -4.05
N PRO A 21 3.18 -10.93 -4.59
CA PRO A 21 3.78 -10.33 -5.78
C PRO A 21 3.11 -10.80 -7.06
N LEU A 22 3.36 -10.05 -8.14
CA LEU A 22 2.96 -10.45 -9.47
C LEU A 22 3.62 -11.79 -9.83
N GLY A 23 2.80 -12.71 -10.33
CA GLY A 23 3.26 -14.06 -10.70
C GLY A 23 3.00 -15.11 -9.62
N ALA A 24 2.64 -14.72 -8.40
CA ALA A 24 2.31 -15.67 -7.34
C ALA A 24 0.93 -16.30 -7.56
N VAL A 25 -0.01 -15.58 -8.16
CA VAL A 25 -1.37 -16.04 -8.41
C VAL A 25 -1.69 -15.83 -9.88
N GLU A 26 -1.98 -16.93 -10.59
CA GLU A 26 -2.39 -16.91 -11.98
C GLU A 26 -3.90 -17.08 -12.08
N LEU A 27 -4.55 -16.22 -12.85
CA LEU A 27 -5.99 -16.28 -13.07
C LEU A 27 -6.27 -17.19 -14.27
N THR A 28 -6.56 -18.45 -14.02
CA THR A 28 -6.77 -19.47 -15.06
C THR A 28 -8.17 -20.07 -15.04
N GLY A 29 -9.02 -19.68 -14.11
CA GLY A 29 -10.36 -20.23 -13.96
C GLY A 29 -11.31 -19.79 -15.07
N PRO A 30 -12.36 -20.59 -15.36
CA PRO A 30 -13.39 -20.19 -16.31
C PRO A 30 -14.05 -18.88 -15.90
N GLY A 31 -14.16 -17.92 -16.84
CA GLY A 31 -14.76 -16.61 -16.58
C GLY A 31 -13.81 -15.58 -15.99
N GLU A 32 -12.59 -15.97 -15.65
CA GLU A 32 -11.57 -15.05 -15.14
C GLU A 32 -10.77 -14.39 -16.26
N ILE A 33 -10.78 -15.00 -17.45
CA ILE A 33 -10.09 -14.48 -18.63
C ILE A 33 -11.11 -13.91 -19.59
N THR A 34 -10.99 -12.64 -19.90
CA THR A 34 -11.85 -12.00 -20.88
C THR A 34 -11.31 -12.23 -22.31
N PRO A 35 -12.15 -12.09 -23.35
CA PRO A 35 -11.67 -12.22 -24.73
C PRO A 35 -10.55 -11.26 -25.11
N HIS A 36 -10.39 -10.15 -24.40
CA HIS A 36 -9.33 -9.17 -24.66
C HIS A 36 -7.95 -9.67 -24.21
N ASP A 37 -7.92 -10.65 -23.31
CA ASP A 37 -6.70 -11.14 -22.71
C ASP A 37 -6.08 -12.30 -23.48
N ARG A 38 -6.54 -12.53 -24.71
CA ARG A 38 -6.02 -13.62 -25.56
C ARG A 38 -4.53 -13.44 -25.80
N GLY A 39 -3.78 -14.49 -25.48
CA GLY A 39 -2.33 -14.51 -25.63
C GLY A 39 -1.58 -13.86 -24.44
N VAL A 40 -2.29 -13.39 -23.45
CA VAL A 40 -1.72 -12.85 -22.20
C VAL A 40 -2.18 -13.75 -21.06
N VAL A 41 -1.24 -14.18 -20.23
CA VAL A 41 -1.56 -14.92 -19.01
C VAL A 41 -1.88 -13.90 -17.92
N PRO A 42 -3.12 -13.89 -17.41
CA PRO A 42 -3.48 -12.93 -16.36
C PRO A 42 -2.94 -13.38 -15.01
N TYR A 43 -2.33 -12.45 -14.29
CA TYR A 43 -1.85 -12.64 -12.93
C TYR A 43 -2.55 -11.67 -12.00
N ASP A 44 -2.84 -12.15 -10.80
CA ASP A 44 -3.34 -11.30 -9.73
C ASP A 44 -2.16 -10.85 -8.85
N TYR A 45 -2.27 -9.67 -8.28
CA TYR A 45 -1.29 -9.16 -7.33
C TYR A 45 -1.94 -8.12 -6.44
N THR A 46 -1.31 -7.85 -5.30
CA THR A 46 -1.79 -6.83 -4.37
C THR A 46 -1.50 -5.45 -4.93
N VAL A 47 -2.55 -4.72 -5.30
CA VAL A 47 -2.42 -3.36 -5.85
C VAL A 47 -2.01 -2.39 -4.76
N TYR A 48 -2.65 -2.49 -3.59
CA TYR A 48 -2.30 -1.69 -2.42
C TYR A 48 -2.60 -2.48 -1.15
N SER A 49 -1.94 -2.08 -0.08
CA SER A 49 -2.20 -2.59 1.27
C SER A 49 -2.41 -1.42 2.22
N SER A 50 -3.31 -1.58 3.18
CA SER A 50 -3.61 -0.53 4.15
C SER A 50 -3.77 -1.10 5.55
N VAL A 51 -3.50 -0.28 6.54
CA VAL A 51 -3.71 -0.63 7.94
C VAL A 51 -4.09 0.60 8.74
N LEU A 52 -5.01 0.43 9.67
CA LEU A 52 -5.39 1.45 10.62
C LEU A 52 -4.71 1.19 11.97
N CYS A 53 -3.98 2.17 12.46
CA CYS A 53 -3.45 2.15 13.80
C CYS A 53 -4.35 2.97 14.71
N ALA A 54 -5.13 2.28 15.57
CA ALA A 54 -6.10 2.95 16.43
C ALA A 54 -5.43 3.79 17.52
N GLU A 55 -4.27 3.37 18.00
CA GLU A 55 -3.55 4.09 19.06
C GLU A 55 -3.10 5.48 18.61
N SER A 56 -2.59 5.60 17.39
CA SER A 56 -2.14 6.88 16.83
C SER A 56 -3.20 7.56 15.98
N MET A 57 -4.31 6.89 15.71
CA MET A 57 -5.35 7.36 14.78
C MET A 57 -4.80 7.67 13.39
N ARG A 58 -3.87 6.83 12.92
CA ARG A 58 -3.27 6.95 11.60
C ARG A 58 -3.73 5.83 10.71
N PHE A 59 -4.09 6.18 9.48
CA PHE A 59 -4.40 5.23 8.42
C PHE A 59 -3.23 5.21 7.44
N TYR A 60 -2.58 4.06 7.33
CA TYR A 60 -1.39 3.86 6.50
C TYR A 60 -1.73 3.08 5.24
N TRP A 61 -1.02 3.37 4.16
CA TRP A 61 -1.09 2.53 2.97
C TRP A 61 0.22 2.57 2.18
N LEU A 62 0.38 1.56 1.33
CA LEU A 62 1.41 1.51 0.30
C LEU A 62 0.84 0.81 -0.92
N THR A 63 1.50 0.98 -2.06
CA THR A 63 1.10 0.34 -3.30
C THR A 63 2.15 -0.65 -3.76
N TYR A 64 1.76 -1.55 -4.66
CA TYR A 64 2.70 -2.53 -5.22
C TYR A 64 3.89 -1.85 -5.92
N ARG A 65 3.61 -0.78 -6.66
CA ARG A 65 4.63 -0.07 -7.46
C ARG A 65 5.43 0.93 -6.64
N ASN A 66 4.91 1.36 -5.50
CA ASN A 66 5.58 2.29 -4.60
C ASN A 66 5.48 1.77 -3.17
N SER A 67 6.60 1.26 -2.66
CA SER A 67 6.67 0.71 -1.30
C SER A 67 6.82 1.78 -0.21
N ARG A 68 6.83 3.05 -0.58
CA ARG A 68 6.82 4.13 0.39
C ARG A 68 5.51 4.14 1.17
N VAL A 69 5.60 4.10 2.49
CA VAL A 69 4.41 4.12 3.33
C VAL A 69 3.91 5.55 3.48
N CYS A 70 2.66 5.75 3.08
CA CYS A 70 1.96 7.01 3.26
C CYS A 70 0.98 6.89 4.41
N TYR A 71 0.64 7.98 5.05
CA TYR A 71 -0.38 7.97 6.08
C TYR A 71 -1.14 9.28 6.17
N VAL A 72 -2.33 9.20 6.74
CA VAL A 72 -3.13 10.36 7.13
C VAL A 72 -3.43 10.26 8.62
N GLU A 73 -3.46 11.42 9.29
CA GLU A 73 -3.85 11.50 10.69
C GLU A 73 -5.34 11.79 10.76
N LEU A 74 -6.12 10.78 11.18
CA LEU A 74 -7.59 10.88 11.19
C LEU A 74 -8.09 11.98 12.14
N SER A 75 -7.41 12.19 13.26
CA SER A 75 -7.78 13.24 14.20
C SER A 75 -7.79 14.63 13.58
N ARG A 76 -6.92 14.86 12.58
CA ARG A 76 -6.89 16.15 11.85
C ARG A 76 -7.98 16.23 10.79
N LEU A 77 -8.31 15.10 10.17
CA LEU A 77 -9.32 15.03 9.11
C LEU A 77 -10.75 15.13 9.67
N LEU A 78 -10.98 14.60 10.86
CA LEU A 78 -12.31 14.62 11.49
C LEU A 78 -12.80 16.01 11.85
N LYS A 79 -11.92 17.02 11.84
CA LYS A 79 -12.28 18.41 12.07
C LYS A 79 -12.90 19.08 10.85
N GLY A 80 -12.77 18.45 9.68
CA GLY A 80 -13.34 18.96 8.44
C GLY A 80 -14.82 18.60 8.31
N ASP A 81 -15.51 19.28 7.41
CA ASP A 81 -16.95 19.12 7.16
C ASP A 81 -17.27 18.57 5.77
N ARG A 82 -16.25 18.14 5.02
CA ARG A 82 -16.41 17.64 3.65
C ARG A 82 -15.59 16.38 3.45
N PRO A 83 -16.00 15.49 2.52
CA PRO A 83 -15.19 14.34 2.16
C PRO A 83 -13.91 14.77 1.45
N LEU A 84 -12.83 14.01 1.68
CA LEU A 84 -11.53 14.22 1.06
C LEU A 84 -11.11 12.97 0.28
N GLN A 85 -10.39 13.18 -0.79
CA GLN A 85 -9.78 12.12 -1.59
C GLN A 85 -8.28 12.29 -1.61
N PHE A 86 -7.57 11.15 -1.55
CA PHE A 86 -6.11 11.13 -1.62
C PHE A 86 -5.69 10.22 -2.77
N ALA A 87 -4.68 10.66 -3.53
CA ALA A 87 -4.07 9.80 -4.53
C ALA A 87 -3.36 8.64 -3.85
N LEU A 88 -3.45 7.45 -4.46
CA LEU A 88 -2.77 6.27 -3.90
C LEU A 88 -1.25 6.38 -3.94
N GLY A 89 -0.69 7.11 -4.92
CA GLY A 89 0.75 7.22 -5.08
C GLY A 89 1.34 5.98 -5.73
N GLU A 90 0.80 5.57 -6.88
CA GLU A 90 1.22 4.35 -7.57
C GLU A 90 2.51 4.52 -8.36
N GLU A 91 2.93 5.74 -8.64
CA GLU A 91 4.16 5.96 -9.38
C GLU A 91 5.38 5.61 -8.52
N PRO A 92 6.33 4.83 -9.07
CA PRO A 92 7.53 4.48 -8.31
C PRO A 92 8.37 5.72 -7.98
N GLU A 93 8.93 5.72 -6.79
CA GLU A 93 9.83 6.77 -6.33
C GLU A 93 11.24 6.21 -6.15
N PHE A 94 12.23 6.95 -6.62
CA PHE A 94 13.63 6.58 -6.49
C PHE A 94 14.36 7.65 -5.69
N CYS A 95 15.26 7.23 -4.81
CA CYS A 95 16.08 8.11 -4.03
C CYS A 95 17.55 7.92 -4.44
N ASP A 96 18.17 8.96 -4.98
CA ASP A 96 19.59 8.91 -5.34
C ASP A 96 20.42 9.19 -4.09
N VAL A 97 21.14 8.17 -3.62
CA VAL A 97 21.99 8.26 -2.43
C VAL A 97 23.48 8.22 -2.77
N THR A 98 23.83 8.46 -4.04
CA THR A 98 25.20 8.35 -4.53
C THR A 98 26.17 9.20 -3.68
N GLY A 99 25.78 10.41 -3.29
CA GLY A 99 26.61 11.33 -2.52
C GLY A 99 26.63 11.07 -1.01
N GLU A 100 25.90 10.06 -0.51
CA GLU A 100 25.78 9.78 0.92
C GLU A 100 26.70 8.65 1.41
N GLY A 101 27.54 8.09 0.54
CA GLY A 101 28.49 7.06 0.90
C GLY A 101 29.57 7.57 1.86
N VAL A 102 29.93 6.74 2.85
CA VAL A 102 30.96 7.07 3.83
C VAL A 102 32.14 6.14 3.73
#